data_4783c639b8d53f8ce557e8da5d7625e6
#
_entry.id   4783c639b8d53f8ce557e8da5d7625e6
#
_cell.length_a   1.000
_cell.length_b   1.000
_cell.length_c   1.000
_cell.angle_alpha   90.00
_cell.angle_beta   90.00
_cell.angle_gamma   90.00
#
_symmetry.space_group_name_H-M   'P 1'
#
loop_
_entity.id
_entity.type
_entity.pdbx_description
1 polymer ?
#
loop_
_entity_poly.entity_id
_entity_poly.type
_entity_poly.pdbx_seq_one_letter_code
_entity_poly.pdbx_strand_id
1 'polypeptide(L)'
;MRTEEKIIENYTDIPALLKNCGAQRPFLCCGKSFEKTDAFAYLQAHCRLTVWDTVRPNPRYEDMVAAAELYRKEGCDFIIGAGGGSPLDSAKMIKLLITNPGVVGYDAELRDNDIPFLTIPTTSGTGSEATRYSIFYVNEDEQHSVSHPGFLPGYVLLDPCFLQTVPDYQRKCTCLDALCHAIESYWSVRSTPESRTYAQKAIRLYFEHLDGYLANTPAGNAGMLRASYNAGRAIDFTSTTAAHAMCYNITMHCHTSHGHSVAAGLAEIWDYMRIHNDRVNDPRGRDYVLDSFDRIGILMGGQNGADGVAIFRSLLERMELQSPTATPDQCAAFAKKVDINRLGNNPTKLTVEDVEALYRKILVHK
;
A
#
# COMPACT_ATOMS: atom_id res chain seq x y z
N MET A 1 11.86 -4.87 -19.26
CA MET A 1 12.45 -5.06 -17.92
C MET A 1 12.18 -3.79 -17.13
N ARG A 2 11.71 -3.89 -15.90
CA ARG A 2 11.61 -2.75 -15.00
C ARG A 2 13.03 -2.20 -14.75
N THR A 3 13.25 -0.91 -15.01
CA THR A 3 14.46 -0.22 -14.54
C THR A 3 14.38 -0.14 -13.03
N GLU A 4 15.44 -0.54 -12.32
CA GLU A 4 15.48 -0.36 -10.86
C GLU A 4 15.42 1.12 -10.53
N GLU A 5 14.52 1.48 -9.62
CA GLU A 5 14.46 2.82 -9.05
C GLU A 5 15.71 3.12 -8.22
N LYS A 6 16.17 4.36 -8.30
CA LYS A 6 17.28 4.84 -7.48
C LYS A 6 16.78 5.23 -6.10
N ILE A 7 17.25 4.54 -5.07
CA ILE A 7 16.95 4.86 -3.67
C ILE A 7 17.83 6.03 -3.20
N ILE A 8 17.20 6.99 -2.53
CA ILE A 8 17.80 8.13 -1.84
C ILE A 8 17.47 7.96 -0.35
N GLU A 9 18.39 8.32 0.54
CA GLU A 9 18.21 8.09 1.98
C GLU A 9 18.10 9.38 2.80
N ASN A 10 18.36 10.54 2.18
CA ASN A 10 18.29 11.82 2.88
C ASN A 10 17.60 12.88 1.99
N TYR A 11 16.60 13.59 2.54
CA TYR A 11 15.90 14.63 1.79
C TYR A 11 16.79 15.80 1.38
N THR A 12 17.93 16.02 2.05
CA THR A 12 18.90 17.06 1.67
C THR A 12 19.61 16.76 0.34
N ASP A 13 19.53 15.54 -0.18
CA ASP A 13 20.11 15.15 -1.47
C ASP A 13 19.19 15.50 -2.66
N ILE A 14 17.92 15.85 -2.41
CA ILE A 14 16.93 16.16 -3.46
C ILE A 14 17.39 17.32 -4.37
N PRO A 15 17.91 18.46 -3.87
CA PRO A 15 18.37 19.54 -4.77
C PRO A 15 19.48 19.08 -5.72
N ALA A 16 20.40 18.23 -5.25
CA ALA A 16 21.45 17.65 -6.10
C ALA A 16 20.87 16.69 -7.15
N LEU A 17 19.89 15.87 -6.77
CA LEU A 17 19.16 15.01 -7.70
C LEU A 17 18.48 15.83 -8.79
N LEU A 18 17.70 16.86 -8.44
CA LEU A 18 16.99 17.73 -9.39
C LEU A 18 17.96 18.36 -10.38
N LYS A 19 19.08 18.88 -9.88
CA LYS A 19 20.15 19.44 -10.73
C LYS A 19 20.72 18.40 -11.70
N ASN A 20 20.97 17.18 -11.23
CA ASN A 20 21.50 16.09 -12.07
C ASN A 20 20.50 15.63 -13.15
N CYS A 21 19.20 15.75 -12.88
CA CYS A 21 18.13 15.50 -13.85
C CYS A 21 17.87 16.70 -14.78
N GLY A 22 18.54 17.84 -14.59
CA GLY A 22 18.30 19.06 -15.35
C GLY A 22 16.99 19.77 -15.00
N ALA A 23 16.32 19.38 -13.90
CA ALA A 23 15.05 19.95 -13.49
C ALA A 23 15.20 21.42 -13.04
N GLN A 24 14.36 22.28 -13.60
CA GLN A 24 14.34 23.72 -13.34
C GLN A 24 13.12 24.17 -12.53
N ARG A 25 12.00 23.44 -12.68
CA ARG A 25 10.70 23.73 -12.06
C ARG A 25 10.02 22.45 -11.57
N PRO A 26 10.50 21.86 -10.50
CA PRO A 26 9.85 20.67 -9.94
C PRO A 26 8.46 20.98 -9.40
N PHE A 27 7.53 20.06 -9.65
CA PHE A 27 6.16 20.07 -9.15
C PHE A 27 6.06 19.15 -7.94
N LEU A 28 5.67 19.68 -6.79
CA LEU A 28 5.47 18.92 -5.56
C LEU A 28 3.98 18.68 -5.33
N CYS A 29 3.57 17.40 -5.38
CA CYS A 29 2.24 16.95 -4.98
C CYS A 29 2.32 16.38 -3.56
N CYS A 30 1.69 17.01 -2.58
CA CYS A 30 1.76 16.58 -1.18
C CYS A 30 0.46 16.84 -0.43
N GLY A 31 0.36 16.30 0.79
CA GLY A 31 -0.68 16.63 1.75
C GLY A 31 -0.20 17.64 2.78
N LYS A 32 -1.14 18.25 3.51
CA LYS A 32 -0.87 19.27 4.54
C LYS A 32 0.05 18.81 5.68
N SER A 33 0.19 17.52 5.91
CA SER A 33 1.13 16.99 6.89
C SER A 33 2.59 17.15 6.44
N PHE A 34 2.87 17.04 5.14
CA PHE A 34 4.21 17.19 4.60
C PHE A 34 4.70 18.64 4.69
N GLU A 35 3.82 19.63 4.52
CA GLU A 35 4.16 21.05 4.64
C GLU A 35 4.71 21.44 6.03
N LYS A 36 4.41 20.63 7.05
CA LYS A 36 4.87 20.86 8.42
C LYS A 36 6.24 20.25 8.73
N THR A 37 6.88 19.63 7.73
CA THR A 37 8.18 18.96 7.90
C THR A 37 9.34 19.90 7.60
N ASP A 38 10.49 19.64 8.24
CA ASP A 38 11.75 20.34 7.92
C ASP A 38 12.17 20.14 6.46
N ALA A 39 11.84 18.98 5.89
CA ALA A 39 12.09 18.68 4.49
C ALA A 39 11.35 19.63 3.55
N PHE A 40 10.09 19.95 3.83
CA PHE A 40 9.35 20.92 3.02
C PHE A 40 9.98 22.30 3.07
N ALA A 41 10.30 22.79 4.27
CA ALA A 41 10.99 24.09 4.44
C ALA A 41 12.34 24.11 3.72
N TYR A 42 13.10 23.02 3.82
CA TYR A 42 14.39 22.86 3.14
C TYR A 42 14.23 22.91 1.61
N LEU A 43 13.25 22.17 1.07
CA LEU A 43 13.00 22.14 -0.37
C LEU A 43 12.54 23.51 -0.89
N GLN A 44 11.70 24.25 -0.15
CA GLN A 44 11.30 25.62 -0.51
C GLN A 44 12.48 26.58 -0.56
N ALA A 45 13.45 26.42 0.34
CA ALA A 45 14.64 27.28 0.39
C ALA A 45 15.66 26.98 -0.73
N HIS A 46 15.70 25.74 -1.26
CA HIS A 46 16.74 25.28 -2.18
C HIS A 46 16.24 24.97 -3.59
N CYS A 47 14.91 24.92 -3.82
CA CYS A 47 14.31 24.55 -5.10
C CYS A 47 13.20 25.53 -5.47
N ARG A 48 13.04 25.78 -6.77
CA ARG A 48 11.92 26.58 -7.29
C ARG A 48 10.69 25.69 -7.49
N LEU A 49 10.00 25.37 -6.39
CA LEU A 49 8.85 24.48 -6.39
C LEU A 49 7.56 25.15 -6.89
N THR A 50 6.79 24.42 -7.69
CA THR A 50 5.33 24.61 -7.81
C THR A 50 4.67 23.58 -6.90
N VAL A 51 3.87 24.03 -5.95
CA VAL A 51 3.29 23.16 -4.90
C VAL A 51 1.80 22.94 -5.14
N TRP A 52 1.39 21.67 -5.11
CA TRP A 52 -0.01 21.24 -5.04
C TRP A 52 -0.20 20.51 -3.70
N ASP A 53 -0.83 21.16 -2.74
CA ASP A 53 -0.92 20.76 -1.33
C ASP A 53 -2.34 20.40 -0.88
N THR A 54 -3.28 20.35 -1.80
CA THR A 54 -4.71 20.14 -1.53
C THR A 54 -5.15 18.68 -1.64
N VAL A 55 -4.18 17.75 -1.62
CA VAL A 55 -4.51 16.32 -1.67
C VAL A 55 -5.27 15.91 -0.41
N ARG A 56 -6.46 15.35 -0.62
CA ARG A 56 -7.35 14.84 0.43
C ARG A 56 -7.11 13.34 0.65
N PRO A 57 -7.48 12.81 1.82
CA PRO A 57 -7.77 11.38 1.94
C PRO A 57 -8.80 11.00 0.87
N ASN A 58 -8.64 9.82 0.24
CA ASN A 58 -9.46 9.41 -0.91
C ASN A 58 -9.37 10.43 -2.06
N PRO A 59 -8.23 10.48 -2.77
CA PRO A 59 -7.94 11.52 -3.74
C PRO A 59 -8.91 11.48 -4.91
N ARG A 60 -9.33 12.66 -5.38
CA ARG A 60 -10.35 12.79 -6.43
C ARG A 60 -9.70 12.99 -7.79
N TYR A 61 -10.28 12.37 -8.80
CA TYR A 61 -9.83 12.46 -10.18
C TYR A 61 -9.80 13.91 -10.67
N GLU A 62 -10.84 14.68 -10.36
CA GLU A 62 -10.99 16.08 -10.78
C GLU A 62 -9.87 16.97 -10.22
N ASP A 63 -9.46 16.73 -8.97
CA ASP A 63 -8.33 17.43 -8.33
C ASP A 63 -7.01 17.13 -9.07
N MET A 64 -6.82 15.89 -9.53
CA MET A 64 -5.63 15.47 -10.27
C MET A 64 -5.59 16.09 -11.68
N VAL A 65 -6.75 16.22 -12.34
CA VAL A 65 -6.86 16.92 -13.62
C VAL A 65 -6.43 18.37 -13.47
N ALA A 66 -6.96 19.07 -12.44
CA ALA A 66 -6.60 20.45 -12.16
C ALA A 66 -5.10 20.61 -11.84
N ALA A 67 -4.53 19.65 -11.09
CA ALA A 67 -3.10 19.63 -10.79
C ALA A 67 -2.23 19.41 -12.05
N ALA A 68 -2.64 18.56 -12.97
CA ALA A 68 -1.96 18.35 -14.25
C ALA A 68 -2.04 19.60 -15.16
N GLU A 69 -3.14 20.36 -15.10
CA GLU A 69 -3.26 21.66 -15.79
C GLU A 69 -2.29 22.69 -15.18
N LEU A 70 -2.21 22.74 -13.85
CA LEU A 70 -1.27 23.63 -13.16
C LEU A 70 0.18 23.29 -13.54
N TYR A 71 0.55 21.99 -13.56
CA TYR A 71 1.88 21.54 -13.99
C TYR A 71 2.23 22.09 -15.38
N ARG A 72 1.32 21.95 -16.36
CA ARG A 72 1.53 22.44 -17.73
C ARG A 72 1.62 23.96 -17.78
N LYS A 73 0.74 24.67 -17.09
CA LYS A 73 0.68 26.13 -17.03
C LYS A 73 1.97 26.75 -16.48
N GLU A 74 2.49 26.17 -15.42
CA GLU A 74 3.72 26.64 -14.77
C GLU A 74 5.00 26.17 -15.48
N GLY A 75 4.88 25.30 -16.51
CA GLY A 75 6.02 24.76 -17.25
C GLY A 75 6.94 23.89 -16.37
N CYS A 76 6.33 23.06 -15.52
CA CYS A 76 7.09 22.14 -14.66
C CYS A 76 7.72 21.02 -15.49
N ASP A 77 8.82 20.43 -14.98
CA ASP A 77 9.67 19.47 -15.71
C ASP A 77 10.09 18.24 -14.88
N PHE A 78 9.64 18.17 -13.63
CA PHE A 78 9.89 17.07 -12.70
C PHE A 78 8.70 16.92 -11.76
N ILE A 79 8.40 15.70 -11.31
CA ILE A 79 7.31 15.45 -10.33
C ILE A 79 7.91 14.88 -9.05
N ILE A 80 7.47 15.43 -7.91
CA ILE A 80 7.72 14.91 -6.57
C ILE A 80 6.35 14.59 -5.94
N GLY A 81 6.12 13.32 -5.60
CA GLY A 81 4.98 12.92 -4.78
C GLY A 81 5.43 12.71 -3.34
N ALA A 82 4.84 13.40 -2.35
CA ALA A 82 5.24 13.31 -0.95
C ALA A 82 4.06 13.09 -0.01
N GLY A 83 4.08 12.00 0.75
CA GLY A 83 3.03 11.69 1.72
C GLY A 83 2.79 10.19 1.94
N GLY A 84 1.62 9.84 2.46
CA GLY A 84 1.12 8.46 2.46
C GLY A 84 0.57 8.05 1.09
N GLY A 85 -0.30 7.03 1.04
CA GLY A 85 -0.84 6.50 -0.23
C GLY A 85 -1.50 7.57 -1.10
N SER A 86 -2.42 8.38 -0.55
CA SER A 86 -3.20 9.35 -1.34
C SER A 86 -2.34 10.38 -2.10
N PRO A 87 -1.34 11.05 -1.52
CA PRO A 87 -0.46 11.94 -2.27
C PRO A 87 0.39 11.23 -3.32
N LEU A 88 0.87 10.01 -3.03
CA LEU A 88 1.66 9.24 -3.98
C LEU A 88 0.82 8.79 -5.17
N ASP A 89 -0.39 8.30 -4.92
CA ASP A 89 -1.33 7.88 -5.97
C ASP A 89 -1.79 9.06 -6.82
N SER A 90 -2.02 10.23 -6.19
CA SER A 90 -2.28 11.48 -6.92
C SER A 90 -1.13 11.87 -7.84
N ALA A 91 0.10 11.86 -7.33
CA ALA A 91 1.28 12.23 -8.13
C ALA A 91 1.49 11.29 -9.33
N LYS A 92 1.24 9.99 -9.17
CA LYS A 92 1.25 8.98 -10.25
C LYS A 92 0.24 9.33 -11.34
N MET A 93 -1.03 9.57 -10.93
CA MET A 93 -2.07 9.87 -11.90
C MET A 93 -1.84 11.21 -12.58
N ILE A 94 -1.42 12.26 -11.84
CA ILE A 94 -1.04 13.56 -12.40
C ILE A 94 0.02 13.39 -13.49
N LYS A 95 1.05 12.57 -13.26
CA LYS A 95 2.11 12.27 -14.25
C LYS A 95 1.52 11.82 -15.58
N LEU A 96 0.57 10.89 -15.58
CA LEU A 96 -0.04 10.42 -16.82
C LEU A 96 -1.03 11.45 -17.42
N LEU A 97 -1.78 12.16 -16.61
CA LEU A 97 -2.73 13.17 -17.07
C LEU A 97 -2.05 14.35 -17.77
N ILE A 98 -0.79 14.62 -17.45
CA ILE A 98 -0.01 15.66 -18.15
C ILE A 98 0.08 15.36 -19.66
N THR A 99 0.26 14.11 -20.04
CA THR A 99 0.40 13.67 -21.43
C THR A 99 -0.93 13.24 -22.07
N ASN A 100 -1.95 13.04 -21.25
CA ASN A 100 -3.26 12.55 -21.67
C ASN A 100 -4.37 13.54 -21.25
N PRO A 101 -4.36 14.81 -21.75
CA PRO A 101 -5.35 15.78 -21.37
C PRO A 101 -6.74 15.37 -21.90
N GLY A 102 -7.76 15.58 -21.09
CA GLY A 102 -9.17 15.31 -21.46
C GLY A 102 -9.54 13.82 -21.46
N VAL A 103 -8.67 12.93 -21.00
CA VAL A 103 -9.04 11.53 -20.76
C VAL A 103 -10.05 11.50 -19.63
N VAL A 104 -11.28 11.16 -19.97
CA VAL A 104 -12.37 10.92 -19.02
C VAL A 104 -12.53 9.39 -18.94
N GLY A 105 -12.09 8.82 -17.81
CA GLY A 105 -12.21 7.37 -17.58
C GLY A 105 -10.88 6.63 -17.59
N TYR A 106 -10.86 5.55 -16.86
CA TYR A 106 -9.72 4.67 -16.54
C TYR A 106 -9.54 3.52 -17.55
N ASP A 107 -10.49 3.37 -18.49
CA ASP A 107 -10.43 2.36 -19.58
C ASP A 107 -9.72 2.89 -20.83
N ALA A 108 -9.29 4.15 -20.82
CA ALA A 108 -8.57 4.73 -21.92
C ALA A 108 -7.12 4.22 -21.95
N GLU A 109 -6.60 3.95 -23.15
CA GLU A 109 -5.19 3.64 -23.35
C GLU A 109 -4.34 4.90 -23.03
N LEU A 110 -3.76 4.93 -21.82
CA LEU A 110 -2.94 6.05 -21.35
C LEU A 110 -1.53 5.94 -21.93
N ARG A 111 -1.06 7.01 -22.58
CA ARG A 111 0.31 7.10 -23.07
C ARG A 111 1.25 7.47 -21.92
N ASP A 112 2.33 6.71 -21.78
CA ASP A 112 3.42 7.03 -20.85
C ASP A 112 4.18 8.29 -21.26
N ASN A 113 5.05 8.77 -20.39
CA ASN A 113 5.95 9.88 -20.62
C ASN A 113 7.26 9.71 -19.85
N ASP A 114 8.27 10.43 -20.27
CA ASP A 114 9.62 10.43 -19.69
C ASP A 114 9.81 11.48 -18.57
N ILE A 115 8.72 12.04 -18.02
CA ILE A 115 8.81 13.00 -16.92
C ILE A 115 9.45 12.32 -15.71
N PRO A 116 10.60 12.82 -15.21
CA PRO A 116 11.25 12.24 -14.04
C PRO A 116 10.35 12.34 -12.81
N PHE A 117 10.32 11.28 -12.02
CA PHE A 117 9.40 11.14 -10.90
C PHE A 117 10.11 10.62 -9.65
N LEU A 118 10.00 11.38 -8.55
CA LEU A 118 10.46 11.04 -7.21
C LEU A 118 9.26 10.82 -6.30
N THR A 119 9.26 9.74 -5.53
CA THR A 119 8.30 9.52 -4.44
C THR A 119 8.96 9.59 -3.08
N ILE A 120 8.26 10.21 -2.12
CA ILE A 120 8.67 10.40 -0.72
C ILE A 120 7.58 9.83 0.18
N PRO A 121 7.62 8.54 0.56
CA PRO A 121 6.66 7.99 1.51
C PRO A 121 6.90 8.59 2.90
N THR A 122 5.80 9.02 3.55
CA THR A 122 5.81 9.53 4.93
C THR A 122 5.11 8.58 5.89
N THR A 123 4.74 7.40 5.43
CA THR A 123 4.18 6.30 6.20
C THR A 123 4.83 4.99 5.75
N SER A 124 4.88 3.99 6.63
CA SER A 124 5.44 2.67 6.34
C SER A 124 4.33 1.62 6.23
N GLY A 125 3.52 1.69 5.17
CA GLY A 125 2.35 0.81 5.02
C GLY A 125 2.01 0.47 3.59
N THR A 126 1.54 1.44 2.83
CA THR A 126 0.96 1.22 1.51
C THR A 126 1.92 0.69 0.47
N GLY A 127 3.22 0.99 0.60
CA GLY A 127 4.21 0.65 -0.42
C GLY A 127 3.94 1.29 -1.78
N SER A 128 3.09 2.34 -1.83
CA SER A 128 2.69 2.99 -3.08
C SER A 128 3.91 3.52 -3.86
N GLU A 129 4.96 3.93 -3.18
CA GLU A 129 6.23 4.35 -3.79
C GLU A 129 6.90 3.26 -4.63
N ALA A 130 6.49 2.01 -4.49
CA ALA A 130 7.07 0.86 -5.17
C ALA A 130 6.09 0.14 -6.13
N THR A 131 4.89 0.67 -6.33
CA THR A 131 3.82 0.01 -7.11
C THR A 131 3.41 0.79 -8.35
N ARG A 132 2.91 0.05 -9.36
CA ARG A 132 2.29 0.59 -10.57
C ARG A 132 0.79 0.86 -10.42
N TYR A 133 0.27 0.89 -9.20
CA TYR A 133 -1.13 1.14 -8.91
C TYR A 133 -1.36 2.58 -8.45
N SER A 134 -2.49 3.17 -8.83
CA SER A 134 -3.01 4.42 -8.30
C SER A 134 -4.48 4.22 -7.97
N ILE A 135 -4.87 4.58 -6.74
CA ILE A 135 -6.24 4.48 -6.27
C ILE A 135 -6.79 5.88 -6.11
N PHE A 136 -7.95 6.13 -6.72
CA PHE A 136 -8.62 7.43 -6.66
C PHE A 136 -10.14 7.26 -6.73
N TYR A 137 -10.86 8.35 -6.55
CA TYR A 137 -12.32 8.38 -6.58
C TYR A 137 -12.80 9.30 -7.70
N VAL A 138 -13.80 8.83 -8.45
CA VAL A 138 -14.59 9.65 -9.37
C VAL A 138 -15.89 9.95 -8.63
N ASN A 139 -16.25 11.21 -8.55
CA ASN A 139 -17.29 11.65 -7.65
C ASN A 139 -16.99 11.30 -6.17
N GLU A 140 -18.00 11.16 -5.31
CA GLU A 140 -17.79 10.94 -3.88
C GLU A 140 -17.59 9.46 -3.49
N ASP A 141 -18.16 8.54 -4.27
CA ASP A 141 -18.35 7.14 -3.87
C ASP A 141 -17.71 6.09 -4.79
N GLU A 142 -17.27 6.46 -5.99
CA GLU A 142 -16.81 5.52 -6.99
C GLU A 142 -15.28 5.37 -6.95
N GLN A 143 -14.81 4.32 -6.25
CA GLN A 143 -13.38 4.02 -6.16
C GLN A 143 -12.88 3.31 -7.42
N HIS A 144 -11.78 3.81 -7.96
CA HIS A 144 -11.05 3.23 -9.08
C HIS A 144 -9.63 2.85 -8.69
N SER A 145 -9.15 1.76 -9.29
CA SER A 145 -7.76 1.32 -9.19
C SER A 145 -7.21 1.15 -10.60
N VAL A 146 -6.29 2.02 -10.96
CA VAL A 146 -5.61 1.96 -12.26
C VAL A 146 -4.21 1.40 -12.10
N SER A 147 -3.80 0.53 -13.01
CA SER A 147 -2.45 -0.03 -13.08
C SER A 147 -1.78 0.41 -14.36
N HIS A 148 -0.64 1.10 -14.25
CA HIS A 148 0.12 1.54 -15.41
C HIS A 148 1.63 1.53 -15.14
N PRO A 149 2.48 1.02 -16.06
CA PRO A 149 3.95 1.00 -15.87
C PRO A 149 4.54 2.38 -15.59
N GLY A 150 4.01 3.43 -16.20
CA GLY A 150 4.44 4.82 -16.01
C GLY A 150 4.20 5.39 -14.61
N PHE A 151 3.50 4.69 -13.73
CA PHE A 151 3.34 5.05 -12.33
C PHE A 151 4.57 4.70 -11.47
N LEU A 152 5.44 3.82 -11.98
CA LEU A 152 6.65 3.46 -11.26
C LEU A 152 7.62 4.65 -11.24
N PRO A 153 8.06 5.10 -10.04
CA PRO A 153 8.99 6.21 -9.95
C PRO A 153 10.40 5.79 -10.42
N GLY A 154 11.14 6.75 -10.95
CA GLY A 154 12.58 6.57 -11.21
C GLY A 154 13.42 6.73 -9.94
N TYR A 155 12.87 7.42 -8.92
CA TYR A 155 13.55 7.73 -7.67
C TYR A 155 12.60 7.55 -6.49
N VAL A 156 13.13 6.98 -5.39
CA VAL A 156 12.39 6.81 -4.14
C VAL A 156 13.25 7.31 -2.98
N LEU A 157 12.71 8.22 -2.17
CA LEU A 157 13.37 8.67 -0.95
C LEU A 157 12.87 7.85 0.24
N LEU A 158 13.76 7.06 0.83
CA LEU A 158 13.48 6.28 2.05
C LEU A 158 14.16 6.92 3.27
N ASP A 159 13.68 8.08 3.68
CA ASP A 159 14.20 8.81 4.84
C ASP A 159 13.32 8.55 6.08
N PRO A 160 13.87 7.94 7.15
CA PRO A 160 13.10 7.60 8.34
C PRO A 160 12.64 8.81 9.16
N CYS A 161 13.15 10.01 8.90
CA CYS A 161 12.75 11.23 9.61
C CYS A 161 11.26 11.52 9.47
N PHE A 162 10.64 11.15 8.33
CA PHE A 162 9.21 11.35 8.09
C PHE A 162 8.31 10.50 8.98
N LEU A 163 8.84 9.42 9.55
CA LEU A 163 8.06 8.54 10.42
C LEU A 163 8.03 9.01 11.88
N GLN A 164 8.86 9.96 12.27
CA GLN A 164 8.97 10.43 13.66
C GLN A 164 7.68 11.05 14.17
N THR A 165 6.92 11.72 13.32
CA THR A 165 5.69 12.44 13.67
C THR A 165 4.41 11.67 13.39
N VAL A 166 4.50 10.42 12.91
CA VAL A 166 3.32 9.59 12.63
C VAL A 166 2.62 9.26 13.95
N PRO A 167 1.30 9.56 14.10
CA PRO A 167 0.54 9.23 15.29
C PRO A 167 0.53 7.73 15.59
N ASP A 168 0.46 7.34 16.87
CA ASP A 168 0.57 5.93 17.31
C ASP A 168 -0.44 5.02 16.61
N TYR A 169 -1.71 5.40 16.56
CA TYR A 169 -2.73 4.62 15.84
C TYR A 169 -2.36 4.42 14.37
N GLN A 170 -1.95 5.50 13.68
CA GLN A 170 -1.57 5.41 12.27
C GLN A 170 -0.30 4.58 12.07
N ARG A 171 0.66 4.69 12.99
CA ARG A 171 1.89 3.89 13.02
C ARG A 171 1.57 2.40 13.07
N LYS A 172 0.71 1.98 13.99
CA LYS A 172 0.25 0.59 14.13
C LYS A 172 -0.49 0.10 12.89
N CYS A 173 -1.44 0.90 12.39
CA CYS A 173 -2.23 0.52 11.21
C CYS A 173 -1.37 0.36 9.95
N THR A 174 -0.45 1.29 9.71
CA THR A 174 0.36 1.24 8.48
C THR A 174 1.37 0.09 8.51
N CYS A 175 2.02 -0.18 9.63
CA CYS A 175 2.92 -1.33 9.67
C CYS A 175 2.18 -2.66 9.50
N LEU A 176 0.97 -2.80 10.05
CA LEU A 176 0.13 -3.98 9.81
C LEU A 176 -0.25 -4.11 8.34
N ASP A 177 -0.54 -3.00 7.65
CA ASP A 177 -0.81 -2.98 6.21
C ASP A 177 0.37 -3.54 5.41
N ALA A 178 1.59 -3.07 5.70
CA ALA A 178 2.81 -3.58 5.07
C ALA A 178 3.02 -5.08 5.30
N LEU A 179 2.76 -5.58 6.51
CA LEU A 179 2.85 -7.01 6.80
C LEU A 179 1.80 -7.81 6.02
N CYS A 180 0.56 -7.32 5.95
CA CYS A 180 -0.51 -7.94 5.18
C CYS A 180 -0.17 -7.99 3.69
N HIS A 181 0.35 -6.91 3.12
CA HIS A 181 0.85 -6.86 1.74
C HIS A 181 1.89 -7.95 1.48
N ALA A 182 2.89 -8.07 2.35
CA ALA A 182 3.94 -9.06 2.20
C ALA A 182 3.40 -10.50 2.29
N ILE A 183 2.53 -10.79 3.27
CA ILE A 183 1.91 -12.09 3.46
C ILE A 183 1.03 -12.45 2.27
N GLU A 184 0.12 -11.56 1.86
CA GLU A 184 -0.78 -11.83 0.73
C GLU A 184 -0.03 -11.98 -0.60
N SER A 185 1.01 -11.18 -0.82
CA SER A 185 1.87 -11.34 -2.00
C SER A 185 2.55 -12.71 -2.03
N TYR A 186 2.97 -13.22 -0.86
CA TYR A 186 3.70 -14.49 -0.79
C TYR A 186 2.84 -15.68 -1.20
N TRP A 187 1.60 -15.75 -0.76
CA TRP A 187 0.69 -16.85 -1.09
C TRP A 187 -0.15 -16.63 -2.34
N SER A 188 -0.12 -15.43 -2.95
CA SER A 188 -0.89 -15.08 -4.13
C SER A 188 -0.71 -16.11 -5.26
N VAL A 189 -1.79 -16.42 -5.96
CA VAL A 189 -1.75 -17.24 -7.19
C VAL A 189 -0.79 -16.66 -8.22
N ARG A 190 -0.65 -15.33 -8.27
CA ARG A 190 0.26 -14.62 -9.16
C ARG A 190 1.68 -14.49 -8.61
N SER A 191 2.00 -15.10 -7.46
CA SER A 191 3.34 -14.98 -6.89
C SER A 191 4.41 -15.63 -7.78
N THR A 192 5.54 -14.95 -7.88
CA THR A 192 6.73 -15.38 -8.63
C THR A 192 7.90 -15.57 -7.66
N PRO A 193 9.00 -16.23 -8.07
CA PRO A 193 10.20 -16.28 -7.24
C PRO A 193 10.72 -14.90 -6.84
N GLU A 194 10.62 -13.92 -7.74
CA GLU A 194 11.03 -12.54 -7.48
C GLU A 194 10.13 -11.86 -6.45
N SER A 195 8.80 -11.90 -6.63
CA SER A 195 7.85 -11.31 -5.66
C SER A 195 7.98 -11.94 -4.27
N ARG A 196 8.20 -13.27 -4.22
CA ARG A 196 8.43 -13.98 -2.96
C ARG A 196 9.71 -13.54 -2.26
N THR A 197 10.76 -13.22 -3.02
CA THR A 197 12.01 -12.68 -2.45
C THR A 197 11.77 -11.34 -1.75
N TYR A 198 11.01 -10.43 -2.39
CA TYR A 198 10.62 -9.16 -1.77
C TYR A 198 9.73 -9.36 -0.55
N ALA A 199 8.72 -10.24 -0.65
CA ALA A 199 7.81 -10.54 0.46
C ALA A 199 8.56 -11.13 1.67
N GLN A 200 9.50 -12.08 1.46
CA GLN A 200 10.35 -12.63 2.53
C GLN A 200 11.18 -11.55 3.21
N LYS A 201 11.80 -10.67 2.41
CA LYS A 201 12.60 -9.56 2.93
C LYS A 201 11.74 -8.60 3.75
N ALA A 202 10.53 -8.30 3.27
CA ALA A 202 9.58 -7.46 4.00
C ALA A 202 9.18 -8.05 5.35
N ILE A 203 8.81 -9.35 5.39
CA ILE A 203 8.41 -10.03 6.63
C ILE A 203 9.57 -10.05 7.64
N ARG A 204 10.79 -10.38 7.19
CA ARG A 204 11.97 -10.39 8.09
C ARG A 204 12.26 -9.02 8.67
N LEU A 205 12.35 -7.98 7.83
CA LEU A 205 12.58 -6.61 8.28
C LEU A 205 11.46 -6.13 9.22
N TYR A 206 10.22 -6.52 8.97
CA TYR A 206 9.10 -6.19 9.85
C TYR A 206 9.34 -6.69 11.27
N PHE A 207 9.59 -7.99 11.45
CA PHE A 207 9.77 -8.57 12.79
C PHE A 207 11.08 -8.15 13.44
N GLU A 208 12.14 -7.94 12.67
CA GLU A 208 13.44 -7.45 13.17
C GLU A 208 13.32 -6.02 13.74
N HIS A 209 12.51 -5.17 13.14
CA HIS A 209 12.46 -3.75 13.49
C HIS A 209 11.18 -3.31 14.21
N LEU A 210 10.21 -4.21 14.42
CA LEU A 210 8.90 -3.87 14.98
C LEU A 210 8.99 -3.16 16.33
N ASP A 211 9.76 -3.68 17.28
CA ASP A 211 9.89 -3.11 18.62
C ASP A 211 10.48 -1.69 18.57
N GLY A 212 11.56 -1.52 17.79
CA GLY A 212 12.16 -0.22 17.57
C GLY A 212 11.23 0.76 16.85
N TYR A 213 10.44 0.26 15.90
CA TYR A 213 9.46 1.07 15.20
C TYR A 213 8.32 1.53 16.11
N LEU A 214 7.74 0.64 16.93
CA LEU A 214 6.70 1.02 17.88
C LEU A 214 7.23 1.98 18.95
N ALA A 215 8.50 1.83 19.33
CA ALA A 215 9.19 2.77 20.23
C ALA A 215 9.67 4.06 19.53
N ASN A 216 9.37 4.23 18.23
CA ASN A 216 9.74 5.40 17.43
C ASN A 216 11.26 5.69 17.38
N THR A 217 12.08 4.63 17.38
CA THR A 217 13.55 4.80 17.24
C THR A 217 13.94 5.03 15.77
N PRO A 218 15.03 5.79 15.50
CA PRO A 218 15.50 6.00 14.13
C PRO A 218 15.77 4.68 13.36
N ALA A 219 16.41 3.71 14.01
CA ALA A 219 16.70 2.41 13.41
C ALA A 219 15.43 1.59 13.13
N GLY A 220 14.45 1.59 14.07
CA GLY A 220 13.15 0.96 13.88
C GLY A 220 12.38 1.60 12.72
N ASN A 221 12.35 2.92 12.64
CA ASN A 221 11.73 3.65 11.54
C ASN A 221 12.37 3.32 10.19
N ALA A 222 13.71 3.30 10.13
CA ALA A 222 14.43 2.97 8.90
C ALA A 222 14.15 1.53 8.43
N GLY A 223 14.15 0.57 9.35
CA GLY A 223 13.84 -0.84 9.04
C GLY A 223 12.41 -1.03 8.57
N MET A 224 11.43 -0.42 9.26
CA MET A 224 10.02 -0.55 8.89
C MET A 224 9.70 0.14 7.55
N LEU A 225 10.32 1.29 7.26
CA LEU A 225 10.18 1.95 5.96
C LEU A 225 10.67 1.03 4.82
N ARG A 226 11.81 0.37 5.02
CA ARG A 226 12.35 -0.62 4.07
C ARG A 226 11.48 -1.88 3.98
N ALA A 227 10.85 -2.31 5.08
CA ALA A 227 9.88 -3.40 5.07
C ALA A 227 8.67 -3.06 4.18
N SER A 228 8.07 -1.89 4.39
CA SER A 228 6.95 -1.38 3.58
C SER A 228 7.31 -1.26 2.09
N TYR A 229 8.47 -0.69 1.76
CA TYR A 229 8.96 -0.62 0.38
C TYR A 229 9.06 -2.01 -0.27
N ASN A 230 9.64 -3.00 0.44
CA ASN A 230 9.74 -4.37 -0.11
C ASN A 230 8.36 -5.05 -0.22
N ALA A 231 7.44 -4.79 0.70
CA ALA A 231 6.05 -5.25 0.59
C ALA A 231 5.35 -4.64 -0.65
N GLY A 232 5.55 -3.35 -0.90
CA GLY A 232 5.11 -2.66 -2.12
C GLY A 232 5.69 -3.30 -3.39
N ARG A 233 7.01 -3.57 -3.40
CA ARG A 233 7.66 -4.30 -4.51
C ARG A 233 7.02 -5.68 -4.74
N ALA A 234 6.67 -6.40 -3.68
CA ALA A 234 6.05 -7.70 -3.78
C ALA A 234 4.65 -7.63 -4.41
N ILE A 235 3.78 -6.73 -3.94
CA ILE A 235 2.42 -6.57 -4.46
C ILE A 235 2.39 -5.95 -5.87
N ASP A 236 3.42 -5.25 -6.30
CA ASP A 236 3.53 -4.76 -7.68
C ASP A 236 3.48 -5.90 -8.69
N PHE A 237 4.05 -7.06 -8.35
CA PHE A 237 3.99 -8.27 -9.18
C PHE A 237 2.66 -9.03 -9.05
N THR A 238 2.10 -9.07 -7.84
CA THR A 238 1.08 -10.05 -7.49
C THR A 238 -0.31 -9.46 -7.32
N SER A 239 -0.41 -8.16 -7.01
CA SER A 239 -1.60 -7.60 -6.36
C SER A 239 -1.86 -8.25 -4.98
N THR A 240 -2.94 -7.86 -4.32
CA THR A 240 -3.39 -8.40 -3.03
C THR A 240 -4.44 -9.50 -3.21
N THR A 241 -4.93 -10.10 -2.11
CA THR A 241 -5.88 -11.22 -2.10
C THR A 241 -7.13 -10.94 -1.27
N ALA A 242 -7.64 -11.92 -0.55
CA ALA A 242 -8.93 -11.84 0.14
C ALA A 242 -9.00 -10.81 1.27
N ALA A 243 -7.93 -10.63 2.06
CA ALA A 243 -7.96 -9.69 3.18
C ALA A 243 -8.18 -8.24 2.69
N HIS A 244 -7.47 -7.84 1.63
CA HIS A 244 -7.69 -6.54 1.00
C HIS A 244 -9.00 -6.44 0.22
N ALA A 245 -9.48 -7.53 -0.39
CA ALA A 245 -10.79 -7.51 -1.05
C ALA A 245 -11.93 -7.29 -0.06
N MET A 246 -11.82 -7.83 1.14
CA MET A 246 -12.84 -7.73 2.20
C MET A 246 -12.73 -6.44 3.03
N CYS A 247 -11.56 -5.83 3.15
CA CYS A 247 -11.32 -4.72 4.07
C CYS A 247 -12.15 -3.46 3.76
N TYR A 248 -12.54 -3.22 2.50
CA TYR A 248 -13.24 -1.99 2.10
C TYR A 248 -14.55 -1.77 2.84
N ASN A 249 -15.36 -2.84 2.99
CA ASN A 249 -16.61 -2.76 3.73
C ASN A 249 -16.37 -2.49 5.23
N ILE A 250 -15.31 -3.04 5.80
CA ILE A 250 -14.91 -2.80 7.20
C ILE A 250 -14.49 -1.34 7.37
N THR A 251 -13.60 -0.84 6.50
CA THR A 251 -13.12 0.55 6.52
C THR A 251 -14.27 1.54 6.46
N MET A 252 -15.17 1.35 5.51
CA MET A 252 -16.30 2.28 5.30
C MET A 252 -17.32 2.24 6.44
N HIS A 253 -17.62 1.05 6.96
CA HIS A 253 -18.66 0.88 7.98
C HIS A 253 -18.16 1.17 9.40
N CYS A 254 -16.96 0.68 9.74
CA CYS A 254 -16.41 0.83 11.08
C CYS A 254 -15.55 2.10 11.23
N HIS A 255 -15.35 2.87 10.15
CA HIS A 255 -14.52 4.09 10.13
C HIS A 255 -13.09 3.84 10.65
N THR A 256 -12.56 2.64 10.41
CA THR A 256 -11.21 2.25 10.77
C THR A 256 -10.22 2.62 9.65
N SER A 257 -8.95 2.77 10.00
CA SER A 257 -7.88 2.93 9.00
C SER A 257 -7.78 1.68 8.10
N HIS A 258 -7.38 1.85 6.84
CA HIS A 258 -7.28 0.76 5.86
C HIS A 258 -6.48 -0.43 6.38
N GLY A 259 -5.24 -0.22 6.84
CA GLY A 259 -4.39 -1.31 7.34
C GLY A 259 -4.95 -2.00 8.59
N HIS A 260 -5.69 -1.29 9.44
CA HIS A 260 -6.43 -1.88 10.55
C HIS A 260 -7.51 -2.86 10.03
N SER A 261 -8.29 -2.41 9.06
CA SER A 261 -9.36 -3.22 8.44
C SER A 261 -8.83 -4.48 7.75
N VAL A 262 -7.71 -4.37 7.06
CA VAL A 262 -7.05 -5.53 6.42
C VAL A 262 -6.56 -6.53 7.46
N ALA A 263 -5.84 -6.03 8.46
CA ALA A 263 -5.24 -6.86 9.50
C ALA A 263 -6.29 -7.60 10.34
N ALA A 264 -7.43 -6.96 10.63
CA ALA A 264 -8.53 -7.58 11.37
C ALA A 264 -9.02 -8.90 10.73
N GLY A 265 -8.94 -8.99 9.39
CA GLY A 265 -9.40 -10.19 8.65
C GLY A 265 -8.33 -11.23 8.38
N LEU A 266 -7.05 -10.84 8.32
CA LEU A 266 -5.99 -11.69 7.74
C LEU A 266 -5.84 -13.03 8.43
N ALA A 267 -5.80 -13.06 9.78
CA ALA A 267 -5.60 -14.29 10.54
C ALA A 267 -6.75 -15.30 10.31
N GLU A 268 -7.98 -14.81 10.26
CA GLU A 268 -9.16 -15.65 10.09
C GLU A 268 -9.26 -16.20 8.67
N ILE A 269 -8.89 -15.39 7.68
CA ILE A 269 -8.81 -15.81 6.27
C ILE A 269 -7.69 -16.84 6.09
N TRP A 270 -6.53 -16.63 6.68
CA TRP A 270 -5.40 -17.56 6.60
C TRP A 270 -5.76 -18.91 7.22
N ASP A 271 -6.33 -18.91 8.44
CA ASP A 271 -6.75 -20.13 9.13
C ASP A 271 -7.84 -20.88 8.34
N TYR A 272 -8.81 -20.13 7.77
CA TYR A 272 -9.81 -20.68 6.87
C TYR A 272 -9.18 -21.40 5.66
N MET A 273 -8.25 -20.75 4.96
CA MET A 273 -7.59 -21.34 3.79
C MET A 273 -6.76 -22.57 4.14
N ARG A 274 -6.13 -22.57 5.32
CA ARG A 274 -5.33 -23.69 5.82
C ARG A 274 -6.20 -24.90 6.13
N ILE A 275 -7.39 -24.69 6.68
CA ILE A 275 -8.34 -25.75 7.01
C ILE A 275 -9.04 -26.29 5.76
N HIS A 276 -9.50 -25.40 4.88
CA HIS A 276 -10.20 -25.74 3.63
C HIS A 276 -9.25 -25.91 2.45
N ASN A 277 -8.17 -26.65 2.66
CA ASN A 277 -7.12 -26.86 1.66
C ASN A 277 -7.50 -27.83 0.53
N ASP A 278 -8.66 -28.47 0.59
CA ASP A 278 -9.31 -29.21 -0.50
C ASP A 278 -9.87 -28.27 -1.59
N ARG A 279 -10.02 -26.97 -1.30
CA ARG A 279 -10.57 -25.95 -2.20
C ARG A 279 -9.50 -25.04 -2.83
N VAL A 280 -8.25 -25.50 -2.85
CA VAL A 280 -7.17 -24.79 -3.51
C VAL A 280 -7.45 -24.64 -5.00
N ASN A 281 -7.31 -23.40 -5.52
CA ASN A 281 -7.45 -23.05 -6.93
C ASN A 281 -6.15 -22.59 -7.57
N ASP A 282 -5.06 -22.59 -6.82
CA ASP A 282 -3.73 -22.30 -7.34
C ASP A 282 -3.27 -23.42 -8.29
N PRO A 283 -2.88 -23.12 -9.54
CA PRO A 283 -2.47 -24.13 -10.51
C PRO A 283 -1.19 -24.89 -10.08
N ARG A 284 -0.43 -24.37 -9.12
CA ARG A 284 0.75 -25.04 -8.56
C ARG A 284 0.40 -26.17 -7.59
N GLY A 285 -0.88 -26.24 -7.18
CA GLY A 285 -1.43 -27.32 -6.40
C GLY A 285 -1.41 -27.08 -4.88
N ARG A 286 -2.11 -27.99 -4.20
CA ARG A 286 -2.36 -27.93 -2.74
C ARG A 286 -1.07 -27.88 -1.92
N ASP A 287 -0.12 -28.75 -2.22
CA ASP A 287 1.11 -28.87 -1.41
C ASP A 287 1.96 -27.59 -1.50
N TYR A 288 1.96 -26.93 -2.67
CA TYR A 288 2.62 -25.63 -2.84
C TYR A 288 1.97 -24.53 -1.99
N VAL A 289 0.64 -24.52 -1.89
CA VAL A 289 -0.07 -23.54 -1.07
C VAL A 289 0.19 -23.77 0.41
N LEU A 290 0.14 -25.03 0.87
CA LEU A 290 0.46 -25.37 2.26
C LEU A 290 1.91 -25.07 2.62
N ASP A 291 2.89 -25.41 1.76
CA ASP A 291 4.30 -25.01 1.94
C ASP A 291 4.44 -23.48 2.02
N SER A 292 3.62 -22.74 1.25
CA SER A 292 3.65 -21.27 1.31
C SER A 292 3.19 -20.77 2.68
N PHE A 293 2.13 -21.34 3.24
CA PHE A 293 1.65 -20.98 4.57
C PHE A 293 2.67 -21.32 5.66
N ASP A 294 3.30 -22.50 5.56
CA ASP A 294 4.33 -22.92 6.51
C ASP A 294 5.56 -22.01 6.45
N ARG A 295 6.01 -21.66 5.25
CA ARG A 295 7.13 -20.73 5.07
C ARG A 295 6.86 -19.35 5.63
N ILE A 296 5.65 -18.81 5.46
CA ILE A 296 5.26 -17.54 6.08
C ILE A 296 5.35 -17.66 7.61
N GLY A 297 4.77 -18.74 8.19
CA GLY A 297 4.86 -18.98 9.63
C GLY A 297 6.29 -19.03 10.15
N ILE A 298 7.19 -19.73 9.43
CA ILE A 298 8.63 -19.80 9.75
C ILE A 298 9.29 -18.41 9.68
N LEU A 299 8.97 -17.61 8.65
CA LEU A 299 9.49 -16.24 8.51
C LEU A 299 9.06 -15.31 9.66
N MET A 300 7.89 -15.59 10.26
CA MET A 300 7.37 -14.88 11.43
C MET A 300 7.92 -15.38 12.76
N GLY A 301 8.73 -16.45 12.76
CA GLY A 301 9.35 -17.03 13.95
C GLY A 301 8.66 -18.29 14.50
N GLY A 302 7.63 -18.82 13.81
CA GLY A 302 6.97 -20.10 14.10
C GLY A 302 7.64 -21.29 13.42
N GLN A 303 6.96 -22.44 13.44
CA GLN A 303 7.43 -23.68 12.80
C GLN A 303 6.61 -24.06 11.56
N ASN A 304 5.38 -23.54 11.42
CA ASN A 304 4.44 -23.86 10.36
C ASN A 304 3.37 -22.76 10.21
N GLY A 305 2.42 -22.94 9.29
CA GLY A 305 1.36 -22.00 9.03
C GLY A 305 0.37 -21.79 10.18
N ALA A 306 0.14 -22.82 11.03
CA ALA A 306 -0.70 -22.65 12.22
C ALA A 306 -0.05 -21.73 13.26
N ASP A 307 1.26 -21.87 13.45
CA ASP A 307 2.02 -20.95 14.31
C ASP A 307 2.01 -19.53 13.73
N GLY A 308 2.09 -19.40 12.40
CA GLY A 308 1.97 -18.09 11.73
C GLY A 308 0.66 -17.39 12.05
N VAL A 309 -0.47 -18.11 11.98
CA VAL A 309 -1.79 -17.59 12.38
C VAL A 309 -1.80 -17.17 13.85
N ALA A 310 -1.26 -18.00 14.75
CA ALA A 310 -1.20 -17.69 16.18
C ALA A 310 -0.34 -16.44 16.47
N ILE A 311 0.83 -16.34 15.83
CA ILE A 311 1.73 -15.18 15.95
C ILE A 311 1.02 -13.91 15.44
N PHE A 312 0.29 -13.99 14.33
CA PHE A 312 -0.43 -12.82 13.82
C PHE A 312 -1.57 -12.38 14.75
N ARG A 313 -2.32 -13.33 15.34
CA ARG A 313 -3.34 -13.02 16.38
C ARG A 313 -2.71 -12.33 17.60
N SER A 314 -1.62 -12.89 18.13
CA SER A 314 -0.88 -12.27 19.25
C SER A 314 -0.32 -10.88 18.90
N LEU A 315 0.07 -10.67 17.64
CA LEU A 315 0.47 -9.36 17.16
C LEU A 315 -0.68 -8.35 17.20
N LEU A 316 -1.89 -8.74 16.77
CA LEU A 316 -3.07 -7.87 16.84
C LEU A 316 -3.43 -7.52 18.30
N GLU A 317 -3.38 -8.49 19.21
CA GLU A 317 -3.58 -8.23 20.64
C GLU A 317 -2.56 -7.22 21.18
N ARG A 318 -1.29 -7.39 20.83
CA ARG A 318 -0.21 -6.46 21.19
C ARG A 318 -0.43 -5.04 20.63
N MET A 319 -1.05 -4.89 19.47
CA MET A 319 -1.34 -3.58 18.88
C MET A 319 -2.46 -2.83 19.63
N GLU A 320 -3.24 -3.51 20.46
CA GLU A 320 -4.33 -2.92 21.26
C GLU A 320 -5.31 -2.09 20.40
N LEU A 321 -5.55 -2.54 19.16
CA LEU A 321 -6.51 -1.90 18.26
C LEU A 321 -7.91 -2.39 18.59
N GLN A 322 -8.86 -1.47 18.60
CA GLN A 322 -10.26 -1.81 18.87
C GLN A 322 -10.82 -2.70 17.74
N SER A 323 -11.31 -3.89 18.07
CA SER A 323 -11.90 -4.79 17.08
C SER A 323 -13.09 -4.14 16.36
N PRO A 324 -13.13 -4.17 15.01
CA PRO A 324 -14.28 -3.67 14.28
C PRO A 324 -15.50 -4.56 14.52
N THR A 325 -16.70 -3.96 14.55
CA THR A 325 -17.95 -4.68 14.82
C THR A 325 -18.99 -4.43 13.74
N ALA A 326 -19.82 -5.45 13.48
CA ALA A 326 -20.98 -5.33 12.61
C ALA A 326 -22.09 -6.30 13.05
N THR A 327 -23.33 -6.01 12.63
CA THR A 327 -24.45 -6.96 12.86
C THR A 327 -24.38 -8.10 11.85
N PRO A 328 -25.04 -9.26 12.13
CA PRO A 328 -25.13 -10.38 11.19
C PRO A 328 -25.69 -9.97 9.80
N ASP A 329 -26.68 -9.08 9.77
CA ASP A 329 -27.27 -8.60 8.52
C ASP A 329 -26.29 -7.73 7.72
N GLN A 330 -25.48 -6.94 8.41
CA GLN A 330 -24.42 -6.16 7.76
C GLN A 330 -23.34 -7.08 7.20
N CYS A 331 -22.94 -8.15 7.90
CA CYS A 331 -22.00 -9.15 7.39
C CYS A 331 -22.50 -9.79 6.10
N ALA A 332 -23.79 -10.17 6.04
CA ALA A 332 -24.42 -10.71 4.84
C ALA A 332 -24.45 -9.69 3.68
N ALA A 333 -24.72 -8.42 4.00
CA ALA A 333 -24.70 -7.35 3.00
C ALA A 333 -23.28 -7.06 2.47
N PHE A 334 -22.27 -7.09 3.33
CA PHE A 334 -20.86 -6.91 2.95
C PHE A 334 -20.39 -8.02 2.02
N ALA A 335 -20.72 -9.29 2.33
CA ALA A 335 -20.30 -10.43 1.52
C ALA A 335 -20.76 -10.31 0.07
N LYS A 336 -21.99 -9.82 -0.16
CA LYS A 336 -22.54 -9.58 -1.51
C LYS A 336 -21.86 -8.45 -2.28
N LYS A 337 -21.16 -7.52 -1.59
CA LYS A 337 -20.47 -6.40 -2.21
C LYS A 337 -19.00 -6.71 -2.54
N VAL A 338 -18.43 -7.79 -2.01
CA VAL A 338 -17.06 -8.19 -2.34
C VAL A 338 -17.01 -8.64 -3.80
N ASP A 339 -16.13 -8.02 -4.56
CA ASP A 339 -15.88 -8.43 -5.95
C ASP A 339 -15.21 -9.81 -5.97
N ILE A 340 -15.97 -10.85 -6.32
CA ILE A 340 -15.49 -12.22 -6.40
C ILE A 340 -14.36 -12.38 -7.42
N ASN A 341 -14.31 -11.54 -8.46
CA ASN A 341 -13.23 -11.60 -9.44
C ASN A 341 -11.88 -11.19 -8.80
N ARG A 342 -11.90 -10.26 -7.84
CA ARG A 342 -10.70 -9.92 -7.06
C ARG A 342 -10.23 -11.07 -6.18
N LEU A 343 -11.14 -11.98 -5.77
CA LEU A 343 -10.78 -13.19 -5.03
C LEU A 343 -10.09 -14.25 -5.90
N GLY A 344 -10.09 -14.11 -7.22
CA GLY A 344 -9.39 -15.03 -8.14
C GLY A 344 -7.86 -15.09 -7.95
N ASN A 345 -7.29 -14.10 -7.26
CA ASN A 345 -5.87 -14.09 -6.87
C ASN A 345 -5.60 -14.80 -5.52
N ASN A 346 -6.65 -15.15 -4.79
CA ASN A 346 -6.54 -15.86 -3.51
C ASN A 346 -6.29 -17.35 -3.78
N PRO A 347 -5.35 -18.01 -3.07
CA PRO A 347 -4.96 -19.40 -3.41
C PRO A 347 -6.03 -20.45 -3.08
N THR A 348 -7.03 -20.11 -2.29
CA THR A 348 -8.17 -20.94 -1.95
C THR A 348 -9.45 -20.25 -2.43
N LYS A 349 -10.33 -21.00 -3.09
CA LYS A 349 -11.61 -20.48 -3.60
C LYS A 349 -12.54 -20.12 -2.42
N LEU A 350 -13.07 -18.91 -2.46
CA LEU A 350 -14.07 -18.40 -1.51
C LEU A 350 -15.37 -18.13 -2.25
N THR A 351 -16.49 -18.61 -1.69
CA THR A 351 -17.85 -18.27 -2.14
C THR A 351 -18.39 -17.08 -1.34
N VAL A 352 -19.54 -16.55 -1.72
CA VAL A 352 -20.21 -15.47 -0.97
C VAL A 352 -20.54 -15.92 0.45
N GLU A 353 -20.96 -17.19 0.62
CA GLU A 353 -21.27 -17.78 1.91
C GLU A 353 -20.02 -17.89 2.80
N ASP A 354 -18.87 -18.24 2.21
CA ASP A 354 -17.60 -18.30 2.94
C ASP A 354 -17.17 -16.90 3.41
N VAL A 355 -17.31 -15.90 2.52
CA VAL A 355 -17.01 -14.50 2.83
C VAL A 355 -17.95 -13.98 3.93
N GLU A 356 -19.23 -14.33 3.91
CA GLU A 356 -20.17 -13.99 4.99
C GLU A 356 -19.76 -14.64 6.31
N ALA A 357 -19.42 -15.93 6.30
CA ALA A 357 -18.97 -16.64 7.50
C ALA A 357 -17.69 -16.01 8.08
N LEU A 358 -16.74 -15.61 7.21
CA LEU A 358 -15.54 -14.90 7.61
C LEU A 358 -15.86 -13.53 8.23
N TYR A 359 -16.75 -12.72 7.61
CA TYR A 359 -17.15 -11.44 8.20
C TYR A 359 -17.79 -11.63 9.57
N ARG A 360 -18.68 -12.63 9.74
CA ARG A 360 -19.30 -12.96 11.04
C ARG A 360 -18.24 -13.34 12.09
N LYS A 361 -17.18 -14.04 11.71
CA LYS A 361 -16.08 -14.41 12.61
C LYS A 361 -15.21 -13.21 12.99
N ILE A 362 -14.98 -12.29 12.05
CA ILE A 362 -14.11 -11.10 12.23
C ILE A 362 -14.84 -10.00 13.00
N LEU A 363 -16.11 -9.75 12.70
CA LEU A 363 -16.84 -8.53 13.09
C LEU A 363 -17.91 -8.72 14.16
N VAL A 364 -18.42 -9.92 14.37
CA VAL A 364 -19.46 -10.19 15.36
C VAL A 364 -18.84 -10.73 16.63
N HIS A 365 -18.89 -9.94 17.69
CA HIS A 365 -18.53 -10.37 19.04
C HIS A 365 -19.76 -11.01 19.69
N LYS A 366 -19.57 -12.15 20.31
CA LYS A 366 -20.58 -12.85 21.10
C LYS A 366 -20.88 -12.12 22.39
#